data_a54929f777e08d54f29c14f0838b2ad6
#
_entry.id   a54929f777e08d54f29c14f0838b2ad6
#
_cell.length_a   1.000
_cell.length_b   1.000
_cell.length_c   1.000
_cell.angle_alpha   90.00
_cell.angle_beta   90.00
_cell.angle_gamma   90.00
#
_symmetry.space_group_name_H-M   'P 1'
#
loop_
_entity.id
_entity.type
_entity.pdbx_description
1 polymer ?
#
loop_
_entity_poly.entity_id
_entity_poly.type
_entity_poly.pdbx_seq_one_letter_code
_entity_poly.pdbx_strand_id
1 'polypeptide(L)'
;GYSPNVLVVSPEFPAKNIQELIALLQSKPGNFNFASNGAGTLSHLTGDLFKQTANVEFLLVPYKGAAPAVVDVASGQVNALFAAYASVAPMIKAGKLKPLGVTSLKRIPIAPNIPTLHDTGLHGFESTQWWGLYGPANLPQEITLKLNTDINKILKLSEMQKRFADESILLLGGKPEDLTNYMRNDYNKWGKVINMGLLKN
;
A
#
# COMPACT_ATOMS: atom_id res chain seq x y z
N GLY A 1 5.25 -12.73 -2.25
CA GLY A 1 3.89 -12.20 -1.97
C GLY A 1 3.90 -10.70 -1.77
N TYR A 2 2.74 -10.10 -1.74
CA TYR A 2 2.59 -8.65 -1.52
C TYR A 2 1.31 -8.35 -0.73
N SER A 3 1.28 -7.18 -0.08
CA SER A 3 0.10 -6.62 0.59
C SER A 3 -0.06 -5.15 0.19
N PRO A 4 -1.24 -4.72 -0.26
CA PRO A 4 -1.49 -3.31 -0.56
C PRO A 4 -1.78 -2.51 0.70
N ASN A 5 -1.63 -1.21 0.60
CA ASN A 5 -2.21 -0.27 1.54
C ASN A 5 -3.68 0.00 1.17
N VAL A 6 -4.42 0.48 2.15
CA VAL A 6 -5.77 1.05 1.98
C VAL A 6 -5.69 2.52 2.37
N LEU A 7 -6.25 3.39 1.54
CA LEU A 7 -6.50 4.77 1.91
C LEU A 7 -7.77 4.84 2.75
N VAL A 8 -7.64 5.31 3.97
CA VAL A 8 -8.74 5.45 4.93
C VAL A 8 -8.87 6.89 5.41
N VAL A 9 -10.09 7.27 5.74
CA VAL A 9 -10.46 8.55 6.34
C VAL A 9 -11.41 8.31 7.52
N SER A 10 -11.68 9.33 8.34
CA SER A 10 -12.74 9.24 9.36
C SER A 10 -14.13 9.11 8.70
N PRO A 11 -15.13 8.54 9.37
CA PRO A 11 -16.50 8.44 8.85
C PRO A 11 -17.10 9.81 8.50
N GLU A 12 -16.78 10.84 9.28
CA GLU A 12 -17.27 12.21 9.12
C GLU A 12 -16.56 13.00 8.02
N PHE A 13 -15.45 12.45 7.48
CA PHE A 13 -14.72 13.13 6.41
C PHE A 13 -15.60 13.28 5.15
N PRO A 14 -15.67 14.47 4.54
CA PRO A 14 -16.70 14.78 3.52
C PRO A 14 -16.59 13.98 2.22
N ALA A 15 -15.39 13.47 1.85
CA ALA A 15 -15.23 12.65 0.66
C ALA A 15 -15.72 11.20 0.90
N LYS A 16 -16.48 10.67 -0.05
CA LYS A 16 -17.03 9.30 -0.02
C LYS A 16 -16.29 8.33 -0.94
N ASN A 17 -15.48 8.85 -1.85
CA ASN A 17 -14.69 8.11 -2.84
C ASN A 17 -13.43 8.89 -3.21
N ILE A 18 -12.58 8.30 -4.04
CA ILE A 18 -11.29 8.89 -4.45
C ILE A 18 -11.49 10.17 -5.26
N GLN A 19 -12.49 10.23 -6.15
CA GLN A 19 -12.73 11.39 -6.99
C GLN A 19 -13.14 12.60 -6.15
N GLU A 20 -14.04 12.40 -5.19
CA GLU A 20 -14.43 13.46 -4.24
C GLU A 20 -13.26 13.91 -3.37
N LEU A 21 -12.41 12.97 -2.94
CA LEU A 21 -11.19 13.33 -2.20
C LEU A 21 -10.25 14.19 -3.04
N ILE A 22 -9.97 13.79 -4.28
CA ILE A 22 -9.10 14.56 -5.18
C ILE A 22 -9.68 15.95 -5.41
N ALA A 23 -10.96 16.06 -5.74
CA ALA A 23 -11.62 17.36 -5.94
C ALA A 23 -11.53 18.25 -4.68
N LEU A 24 -11.72 17.67 -3.51
CA LEU A 24 -11.60 18.39 -2.23
C LEU A 24 -10.18 18.89 -1.99
N LEU A 25 -9.16 18.06 -2.20
CA LEU A 25 -7.75 18.42 -2.06
C LEU A 25 -7.35 19.52 -3.05
N GLN A 26 -7.82 19.45 -4.30
CA GLN A 26 -7.57 20.45 -5.32
C GLN A 26 -8.26 21.79 -5.02
N SER A 27 -9.44 21.76 -4.38
CA SER A 27 -10.17 22.99 -4.01
C SER A 27 -9.52 23.77 -2.85
N LYS A 28 -8.70 23.09 -2.03
CA LYS A 28 -8.06 23.68 -0.84
C LYS A 28 -6.64 23.12 -0.68
N PRO A 29 -5.70 23.48 -1.58
CA PRO A 29 -4.33 22.95 -1.56
C PRO A 29 -3.65 23.23 -0.21
N GLY A 30 -2.94 22.21 0.33
CA GLY A 30 -2.18 22.31 1.57
C GLY A 30 -3.00 22.33 2.87
N ASN A 31 -4.33 22.41 2.81
CA ASN A 31 -5.17 22.52 4.01
C ASN A 31 -5.48 21.16 4.67
N PHE A 32 -5.03 20.07 4.06
CA PHE A 32 -5.25 18.72 4.56
C PHE A 32 -3.96 18.08 5.03
N ASN A 33 -4.08 17.17 5.98
CA ASN A 33 -2.95 16.41 6.50
C ASN A 33 -3.23 14.91 6.41
N PHE A 34 -2.23 14.17 6.00
CA PHE A 34 -2.28 12.70 5.90
C PHE A 34 -1.24 12.13 6.86
N ALA A 35 -1.64 11.18 7.68
CA ALA A 35 -0.71 10.46 8.52
C ALA A 35 0.18 9.52 7.68
N SER A 36 1.40 9.32 8.13
CA SER A 36 2.28 8.24 7.65
C SER A 36 2.85 7.46 8.83
N ASN A 37 3.24 6.22 8.60
CA ASN A 37 3.81 5.35 9.63
C ASN A 37 5.27 5.75 10.02
N GLY A 38 5.74 6.89 9.55
CA GLY A 38 7.08 7.44 9.74
C GLY A 38 7.70 7.91 8.42
N ALA A 39 8.68 8.79 8.51
CA ALA A 39 9.40 9.31 7.35
C ALA A 39 10.13 8.16 6.60
N GLY A 40 10.06 8.17 5.26
CA GLY A 40 10.70 7.16 4.39
C GLY A 40 10.03 5.78 4.38
N THR A 41 8.95 5.58 5.14
CA THR A 41 8.18 4.33 5.07
C THR A 41 7.35 4.24 3.79
N LEU A 42 6.89 3.03 3.44
CA LEU A 42 5.99 2.85 2.29
C LEU A 42 4.74 3.73 2.39
N SER A 43 4.18 3.91 3.59
CA SER A 43 3.04 4.81 3.83
C SER A 43 3.35 6.26 3.43
N HIS A 44 4.53 6.76 3.76
CA HIS A 44 5.02 8.08 3.37
C HIS A 44 5.18 8.18 1.84
N LEU A 45 5.95 7.26 1.25
CA LEU A 45 6.18 7.21 -0.20
C LEU A 45 4.88 7.06 -1.00
N THR A 46 3.89 6.32 -0.46
CA THR A 46 2.56 6.21 -1.07
C THR A 46 1.83 7.55 -1.08
N GLY A 47 1.94 8.32 0.00
CA GLY A 47 1.40 9.69 0.06
C GLY A 47 2.02 10.61 -0.99
N ASP A 48 3.35 10.56 -1.14
CA ASP A 48 4.05 11.36 -2.15
C ASP A 48 3.71 10.91 -3.58
N LEU A 49 3.62 9.60 -3.83
CA LEU A 49 3.15 9.08 -5.11
C LEU A 49 1.71 9.55 -5.42
N PHE A 50 0.85 9.59 -4.39
CA PHE A 50 -0.53 10.06 -4.55
C PHE A 50 -0.58 11.56 -4.89
N LYS A 51 0.21 12.40 -4.22
CA LYS A 51 0.33 13.83 -4.57
C LYS A 51 0.68 14.01 -6.04
N GLN A 52 1.70 13.30 -6.52
CA GLN A 52 2.15 13.39 -7.92
C GLN A 52 1.09 12.92 -8.89
N THR A 53 0.53 11.72 -8.66
CA THR A 53 -0.39 11.09 -9.61
C THR A 53 -1.72 11.83 -9.69
N ALA A 54 -2.23 12.32 -8.56
CA ALA A 54 -3.50 13.05 -8.47
C ALA A 54 -3.35 14.57 -8.67
N ASN A 55 -2.12 15.08 -8.76
CA ASN A 55 -1.81 16.52 -8.80
C ASN A 55 -2.50 17.29 -7.66
N VAL A 56 -2.22 16.88 -6.43
CA VAL A 56 -2.79 17.46 -5.20
C VAL A 56 -1.71 17.76 -4.16
N GLU A 57 -2.02 18.68 -3.23
CA GLU A 57 -1.14 19.06 -2.13
C GLU A 57 -1.79 18.81 -0.78
N PHE A 58 -1.03 18.19 0.13
CA PHE A 58 -1.36 17.99 1.54
C PHE A 58 -0.09 17.79 2.36
N LEU A 59 -0.18 18.00 3.68
CA LEU A 59 0.94 17.77 4.59
C LEU A 59 1.00 16.28 4.97
N LEU A 60 2.19 15.68 4.93
CA LEU A 60 2.45 14.36 5.50
C LEU A 60 2.93 14.50 6.95
N VAL A 61 2.19 13.92 7.88
CA VAL A 61 2.49 13.94 9.33
C VAL A 61 3.06 12.58 9.73
N PRO A 62 4.34 12.49 10.11
CA PRO A 62 4.96 11.22 10.47
C PRO A 62 4.58 10.81 11.90
N TYR A 63 4.11 9.58 12.06
CA TYR A 63 3.81 8.92 13.33
C TYR A 63 4.84 7.84 13.66
N LYS A 64 4.92 7.43 14.92
CA LYS A 64 5.74 6.29 15.36
C LYS A 64 5.01 4.96 15.12
N GLY A 65 4.66 4.68 13.84
CA GLY A 65 3.96 3.46 13.43
C GLY A 65 2.47 3.67 13.13
N ALA A 66 1.79 2.58 12.73
CA ALA A 66 0.39 2.63 12.28
C ALA A 66 -0.62 2.87 13.41
N ALA A 67 -0.40 2.30 14.59
CA ALA A 67 -1.41 2.32 15.66
C ALA A 67 -1.83 3.74 16.10
N PRO A 68 -0.91 4.67 16.47
CA PRO A 68 -1.30 6.02 16.79
C PRO A 68 -1.90 6.79 15.60
N ALA A 69 -1.39 6.58 14.38
CA ALA A 69 -1.92 7.19 13.17
C ALA A 69 -3.40 6.79 12.92
N VAL A 70 -3.72 5.51 13.10
CA VAL A 70 -5.10 4.98 12.93
C VAL A 70 -6.06 5.63 13.93
N VAL A 71 -5.64 5.82 15.18
CA VAL A 71 -6.47 6.46 16.22
C VAL A 71 -6.77 7.92 15.86
N ASP A 72 -5.76 8.67 15.42
CA ASP A 72 -5.92 10.08 15.09
C ASP A 72 -6.73 10.30 13.81
N VAL A 73 -6.64 9.41 12.83
CA VAL A 73 -7.53 9.46 11.67
C VAL A 73 -8.97 9.11 12.06
N ALA A 74 -9.17 8.11 12.91
CA ALA A 74 -10.51 7.73 13.35
C ALA A 74 -11.21 8.84 14.17
N SER A 75 -10.44 9.62 14.92
CA SER A 75 -10.95 10.79 15.68
C SER A 75 -11.07 12.07 14.84
N GLY A 76 -10.57 12.07 13.60
CA GLY A 76 -10.56 13.25 12.72
C GLY A 76 -9.45 14.27 13.01
N GLN A 77 -8.50 13.97 13.92
CA GLN A 77 -7.33 14.81 14.18
C GLN A 77 -6.41 14.92 12.94
N VAL A 78 -6.35 13.85 12.16
CA VAL A 78 -5.67 13.79 10.85
C VAL A 78 -6.66 13.29 9.82
N ASN A 79 -6.61 13.81 8.60
CA ASN A 79 -7.66 13.61 7.61
C ASN A 79 -7.65 12.21 6.98
N ALA A 80 -6.48 11.66 6.70
CA ALA A 80 -6.35 10.39 5.99
C ALA A 80 -5.05 9.64 6.33
N LEU A 81 -5.00 8.36 5.95
CA LEU A 81 -3.83 7.50 6.13
C LEU A 81 -3.80 6.43 5.03
N PHE A 82 -2.62 6.18 4.49
CA PHE A 82 -2.32 4.95 3.76
C PHE A 82 -1.74 3.91 4.73
N ALA A 83 -2.46 2.84 5.01
CA ALA A 83 -2.02 1.77 5.91
C ALA A 83 -2.30 0.39 5.35
N ALA A 84 -1.54 -0.63 5.80
CA ALA A 84 -1.83 -2.02 5.49
C ALA A 84 -3.26 -2.37 5.92
N TYR A 85 -4.00 -3.11 5.08
CA TYR A 85 -5.40 -3.44 5.36
C TYR A 85 -5.57 -4.14 6.72
N ALA A 86 -4.67 -5.06 7.07
CA ALA A 86 -4.72 -5.77 8.35
C ALA A 86 -4.71 -4.80 9.56
N SER A 87 -3.98 -3.68 9.47
CA SER A 87 -3.89 -2.69 10.55
C SER A 87 -5.17 -1.86 10.73
N VAL A 88 -5.96 -1.69 9.68
CA VAL A 88 -7.17 -0.84 9.69
C VAL A 88 -8.49 -1.63 9.62
N ALA A 89 -8.44 -2.91 9.26
CA ALA A 89 -9.62 -3.74 9.09
C ALA A 89 -10.56 -3.80 10.31
N PRO A 90 -10.06 -3.90 11.55
CA PRO A 90 -10.94 -3.87 12.73
C PRO A 90 -11.71 -2.54 12.84
N MET A 91 -11.05 -1.42 12.55
CA MET A 91 -11.67 -0.09 12.63
C MET A 91 -12.65 0.16 11.46
N ILE A 92 -12.35 -0.37 10.27
CA ILE A 92 -13.27 -0.35 9.12
C ILE A 92 -14.53 -1.18 9.45
N LYS A 93 -14.37 -2.40 9.96
CA LYS A 93 -15.47 -3.28 10.36
C LYS A 93 -16.34 -2.66 11.47
N ALA A 94 -15.72 -1.92 12.39
CA ALA A 94 -16.42 -1.18 13.46
C ALA A 94 -17.06 0.14 12.99
N GLY A 95 -16.95 0.50 11.70
CA GLY A 95 -17.46 1.77 11.16
C GLY A 95 -16.72 3.02 11.65
N LYS A 96 -15.53 2.86 12.27
CA LYS A 96 -14.71 3.96 12.77
C LYS A 96 -13.71 4.50 11.76
N LEU A 97 -13.55 3.83 10.63
CA LEU A 97 -12.80 4.28 9.47
C LEU A 97 -13.58 3.97 8.20
N LYS A 98 -13.52 4.88 7.24
CA LYS A 98 -14.10 4.74 5.92
C LYS A 98 -12.99 4.47 4.91
N PRO A 99 -12.93 3.28 4.26
CA PRO A 99 -11.97 3.00 3.21
C PRO A 99 -12.41 3.67 1.90
N LEU A 100 -11.47 4.33 1.21
CA LEU A 100 -11.72 4.97 -0.08
C LEU A 100 -11.16 4.17 -1.25
N GLY A 101 -10.08 3.40 -1.05
CA GLY A 101 -9.50 2.58 -2.10
C GLY A 101 -8.25 1.83 -1.66
N VAL A 102 -7.93 0.74 -2.36
CA VAL A 102 -6.69 -0.02 -2.18
C VAL A 102 -5.64 0.39 -3.21
N THR A 103 -4.37 0.27 -2.83
CA THR A 103 -3.23 0.72 -3.63
C THR A 103 -2.66 -0.34 -4.58
N SER A 104 -3.29 -1.49 -4.67
CA SER A 104 -2.97 -2.54 -5.65
C SER A 104 -3.73 -2.33 -6.96
N LEU A 105 -3.20 -2.88 -8.07
CA LEU A 105 -3.88 -2.85 -9.38
C LEU A 105 -5.14 -3.73 -9.40
N LYS A 106 -5.26 -4.69 -8.47
CA LYS A 106 -6.44 -5.55 -8.33
C LYS A 106 -7.01 -5.43 -6.93
N ARG A 107 -8.32 -5.59 -6.80
CA ARG A 107 -9.01 -5.63 -5.51
C ARG A 107 -8.48 -6.77 -4.65
N ILE A 108 -8.49 -6.56 -3.35
CA ILE A 108 -8.06 -7.60 -2.40
C ILE A 108 -9.22 -8.56 -2.11
N PRO A 109 -8.99 -9.87 -2.13
CA PRO A 109 -10.07 -10.87 -1.94
C PRO A 109 -10.78 -10.74 -0.60
N ILE A 110 -10.07 -10.36 0.47
CA ILE A 110 -10.63 -10.22 1.82
C ILE A 110 -11.55 -8.99 1.96
N ALA A 111 -11.47 -8.03 1.04
CA ALA A 111 -12.31 -6.82 1.01
C ALA A 111 -12.66 -6.42 -0.44
N PRO A 112 -13.42 -7.26 -1.17
CA PRO A 112 -13.67 -7.08 -2.60
C PRO A 112 -14.51 -5.84 -2.91
N ASN A 113 -15.21 -5.29 -1.91
CA ASN A 113 -16.03 -4.10 -2.05
C ASN A 113 -15.21 -2.80 -2.05
N ILE A 114 -13.95 -2.83 -1.61
CA ILE A 114 -13.08 -1.64 -1.65
C ILE A 114 -12.49 -1.55 -3.07
N PRO A 115 -12.75 -0.45 -3.81
CA PRO A 115 -12.21 -0.28 -5.16
C PRO A 115 -10.69 -0.10 -5.13
N THR A 116 -10.02 -0.25 -6.28
CA THR A 116 -8.61 0.13 -6.41
C THR A 116 -8.50 1.62 -6.76
N LEU A 117 -7.41 2.27 -6.40
CA LEU A 117 -7.13 3.63 -6.87
C LEU A 117 -6.99 3.63 -8.41
N HIS A 118 -6.44 2.56 -8.97
CA HIS A 118 -6.32 2.35 -10.40
C HIS A 118 -7.68 2.42 -11.12
N ASP A 119 -8.69 1.67 -10.64
CA ASP A 119 -10.02 1.62 -11.24
C ASP A 119 -10.79 2.95 -11.09
N THR A 120 -10.41 3.76 -10.11
CA THR A 120 -11.11 5.01 -9.77
C THR A 120 -10.47 6.26 -10.40
N GLY A 121 -9.66 6.10 -11.45
CA GLY A 121 -9.15 7.19 -12.29
C GLY A 121 -7.66 7.46 -12.14
N LEU A 122 -6.98 6.89 -11.15
CA LEU A 122 -5.52 6.99 -11.01
C LEU A 122 -4.85 5.81 -11.75
N HIS A 123 -4.99 5.77 -13.07
CA HIS A 123 -4.50 4.68 -13.91
C HIS A 123 -3.02 4.37 -13.67
N GLY A 124 -2.72 3.12 -13.36
CA GLY A 124 -1.36 2.65 -13.06
C GLY A 124 -0.89 2.94 -11.64
N PHE A 125 -1.72 3.56 -10.78
CA PHE A 125 -1.35 3.77 -9.39
C PHE A 125 -1.20 2.42 -8.68
N GLU A 126 0.01 2.15 -8.23
CA GLU A 126 0.34 0.95 -7.47
C GLU A 126 1.37 1.27 -6.39
N SER A 127 1.05 0.87 -5.16
CA SER A 127 1.95 0.91 -4.02
C SER A 127 1.67 -0.28 -3.11
N THR A 128 2.56 -1.27 -3.14
CA THR A 128 2.40 -2.50 -2.38
C THR A 128 3.65 -2.80 -1.57
N GLN A 129 3.47 -3.25 -0.34
CA GLN A 129 4.54 -3.90 0.40
C GLN A 129 4.72 -5.31 -0.15
N TRP A 130 5.94 -5.71 -0.43
CA TRP A 130 6.21 -7.05 -0.95
C TRP A 130 7.33 -7.74 -0.18
N TRP A 131 7.33 -9.07 -0.25
CA TRP A 131 8.31 -9.93 0.37
C TRP A 131 8.84 -10.91 -0.66
N GLY A 132 10.16 -11.09 -0.67
CA GLY A 132 10.87 -12.06 -1.48
C GLY A 132 11.81 -12.91 -0.63
N LEU A 133 12.08 -14.13 -1.08
CA LEU A 133 13.12 -14.98 -0.50
C LEU A 133 14.39 -14.84 -1.33
N TYR A 134 15.51 -14.61 -0.66
CA TYR A 134 16.83 -14.40 -1.26
C TYR A 134 17.81 -15.41 -0.73
N GLY A 135 18.77 -15.80 -1.58
CA GLY A 135 19.95 -16.58 -1.21
C GLY A 135 21.23 -15.74 -1.27
N PRO A 136 22.35 -16.29 -0.77
CA PRO A 136 23.66 -15.69 -0.94
C PRO A 136 24.01 -15.47 -2.42
N ALA A 137 24.88 -14.51 -2.69
CA ALA A 137 25.46 -14.35 -4.03
C ALA A 137 26.17 -15.66 -4.45
N ASN A 138 26.07 -16.00 -5.73
CA ASN A 138 26.68 -17.21 -6.31
C ASN A 138 26.12 -18.55 -5.77
N LEU A 139 24.91 -18.56 -5.23
CA LEU A 139 24.22 -19.81 -4.91
C LEU A 139 24.14 -20.68 -6.18
N PRO A 140 24.52 -21.98 -6.13
CA PRO A 140 24.43 -22.87 -7.28
C PRO A 140 23.02 -22.89 -7.87
N GLN A 141 22.93 -22.85 -9.20
CA GLN A 141 21.65 -22.76 -9.91
C GLN A 141 20.71 -23.92 -9.58
N GLU A 142 21.23 -25.13 -9.42
CA GLU A 142 20.45 -26.32 -9.03
C GLU A 142 19.76 -26.14 -7.67
N ILE A 143 20.44 -25.53 -6.69
CA ILE A 143 19.87 -25.23 -5.37
C ILE A 143 18.77 -24.16 -5.51
N THR A 144 19.04 -23.11 -6.27
CA THR A 144 18.05 -22.04 -6.54
C THR A 144 16.79 -22.62 -7.17
N LEU A 145 16.91 -23.47 -8.19
CA LEU A 145 15.78 -24.08 -8.88
C LEU A 145 15.02 -25.05 -7.97
N LYS A 146 15.75 -25.85 -7.18
CA LYS A 146 15.12 -26.77 -6.20
C LYS A 146 14.30 -25.99 -5.18
N LEU A 147 14.90 -24.98 -4.52
CA LEU A 147 14.20 -24.13 -3.55
C LEU A 147 12.99 -23.43 -4.16
N ASN A 148 13.15 -22.84 -5.36
CA ASN A 148 12.05 -22.19 -6.06
C ASN A 148 10.90 -23.18 -6.32
N THR A 149 11.21 -24.38 -6.79
CA THR A 149 10.20 -25.42 -7.05
C THR A 149 9.45 -25.81 -5.78
N ASP A 150 10.18 -26.06 -4.68
CA ASP A 150 9.58 -26.51 -3.43
C ASP A 150 8.76 -25.41 -2.77
N ILE A 151 9.24 -24.17 -2.78
CA ILE A 151 8.49 -23.01 -2.28
C ILE A 151 7.22 -22.79 -3.10
N ASN A 152 7.29 -22.83 -4.43
CA ASN A 152 6.08 -22.70 -5.27
C ASN A 152 5.04 -23.79 -5.01
N LYS A 153 5.45 -25.00 -4.64
CA LYS A 153 4.52 -26.05 -4.18
C LYS A 153 3.88 -25.69 -2.84
N ILE A 154 4.70 -25.24 -1.85
CA ILE A 154 4.22 -24.85 -0.52
C ILE A 154 3.22 -23.68 -0.62
N LEU A 155 3.50 -22.67 -1.44
CA LEU A 155 2.62 -21.51 -1.63
C LEU A 155 1.24 -21.89 -2.20
N LYS A 156 1.09 -23.06 -2.83
CA LYS A 156 -0.18 -23.58 -3.35
C LYS A 156 -1.00 -24.36 -2.33
N LEU A 157 -0.43 -24.70 -1.17
CA LEU A 157 -1.15 -25.42 -0.13
C LEU A 157 -2.28 -24.55 0.44
N SER A 158 -3.46 -25.13 0.62
CA SER A 158 -4.65 -24.41 1.11
C SER A 158 -4.42 -23.76 2.48
N GLU A 159 -3.66 -24.39 3.35
CA GLU A 159 -3.28 -23.85 4.66
C GLU A 159 -2.47 -22.55 4.51
N MET A 160 -1.47 -22.56 3.63
CA MET A 160 -0.65 -21.38 3.37
C MET A 160 -1.47 -20.26 2.74
N GLN A 161 -2.29 -20.57 1.74
CA GLN A 161 -3.18 -19.59 1.11
C GLN A 161 -4.09 -18.93 2.15
N LYS A 162 -4.72 -19.73 3.02
CA LYS A 162 -5.60 -19.22 4.08
C LYS A 162 -4.83 -18.36 5.07
N ARG A 163 -3.70 -18.83 5.61
CA ARG A 163 -2.90 -18.10 6.59
C ARG A 163 -2.47 -16.72 6.10
N PHE A 164 -1.96 -16.64 4.86
CA PHE A 164 -1.52 -15.36 4.30
C PHE A 164 -2.71 -14.46 3.90
N ALA A 165 -3.83 -15.04 3.45
CA ALA A 165 -5.04 -14.28 3.18
C ALA A 165 -5.59 -13.60 4.44
N ASP A 166 -5.56 -14.26 5.60
CA ASP A 166 -6.00 -13.70 6.88
C ASP A 166 -5.17 -12.45 7.26
N GLU A 167 -3.91 -12.38 6.85
CA GLU A 167 -3.03 -11.21 6.99
C GLU A 167 -3.09 -10.23 5.80
N SER A 168 -4.02 -10.44 4.86
CA SER A 168 -4.15 -9.63 3.64
C SER A 168 -2.91 -9.66 2.75
N ILE A 169 -2.16 -10.76 2.78
CA ILE A 169 -1.00 -10.98 1.92
C ILE A 169 -1.43 -11.88 0.76
N LEU A 170 -1.18 -11.40 -0.46
CA LEU A 170 -1.42 -12.15 -1.69
C LEU A 170 -0.15 -12.91 -2.08
N LEU A 171 -0.26 -14.22 -2.18
CA LEU A 171 0.85 -15.09 -2.57
C LEU A 171 0.96 -15.11 -4.11
N LEU A 172 2.15 -14.83 -4.63
CA LEU A 172 2.43 -14.85 -6.07
C LEU A 172 3.17 -16.12 -6.48
N GLY A 173 4.26 -16.44 -5.78
CA GLY A 173 5.23 -17.40 -6.28
C GLY A 173 5.93 -16.86 -7.54
N GLY A 174 6.27 -17.75 -8.47
CA GLY A 174 6.87 -17.39 -9.76
C GLY A 174 8.31 -17.89 -9.91
N LYS A 175 8.97 -17.46 -10.98
CA LYS A 175 10.36 -17.79 -11.29
C LYS A 175 11.31 -16.79 -10.59
N PRO A 176 12.60 -17.13 -10.39
CA PRO A 176 13.58 -16.20 -9.85
C PRO A 176 13.68 -14.88 -10.64
N GLU A 177 13.57 -14.96 -11.98
CA GLU A 177 13.62 -13.81 -12.87
C GLU A 177 12.45 -12.84 -12.66
N ASP A 178 11.27 -13.35 -12.26
CA ASP A 178 10.09 -12.52 -11.98
C ASP A 178 10.36 -11.59 -10.79
N LEU A 179 11.00 -12.10 -9.72
CA LEU A 179 11.42 -11.29 -8.58
C LEU A 179 12.45 -10.24 -8.96
N THR A 180 13.45 -10.62 -9.77
CA THR A 180 14.49 -9.69 -10.26
C THR A 180 13.87 -8.52 -11.04
N ASN A 181 12.93 -8.83 -11.93
CA ASN A 181 12.24 -7.82 -12.73
C ASN A 181 11.35 -6.92 -11.85
N TYR A 182 10.65 -7.51 -10.89
CA TYR A 182 9.83 -6.77 -9.94
C TYR A 182 10.68 -5.77 -9.13
N MET A 183 11.79 -6.24 -8.57
CA MET A 183 12.73 -5.39 -7.82
C MET A 183 13.25 -4.22 -8.65
N ARG A 184 13.64 -4.48 -9.90
CA ARG A 184 14.14 -3.44 -10.80
C ARG A 184 13.07 -2.39 -11.09
N ASN A 185 11.84 -2.83 -11.37
CA ASN A 185 10.73 -1.92 -11.63
C ASN A 185 10.37 -1.09 -10.40
N ASP A 186 10.34 -1.72 -9.23
CA ASP A 186 10.03 -1.04 -7.97
C ASP A 186 11.13 -0.03 -7.59
N TYR A 187 12.41 -0.41 -7.72
CA TYR A 187 13.55 0.50 -7.55
C TYR A 187 13.44 1.74 -8.45
N ASN A 188 13.16 1.52 -9.74
CA ASN A 188 13.02 2.62 -10.69
C ASN A 188 11.83 3.52 -10.38
N LYS A 189 10.70 2.95 -9.96
CA LYS A 189 9.49 3.67 -9.54
C LYS A 189 9.79 4.58 -8.35
N TRP A 190 10.30 4.02 -7.26
CA TRP A 190 10.59 4.78 -6.05
C TRP A 190 11.73 5.77 -6.22
N GLY A 191 12.74 5.43 -7.02
CA GLY A 191 13.79 6.37 -7.40
C GLY A 191 13.25 7.64 -8.07
N LYS A 192 12.23 7.51 -8.93
CA LYS A 192 11.55 8.69 -9.53
C LYS A 192 10.81 9.51 -8.48
N VAL A 193 10.04 8.87 -7.61
CA VAL A 193 9.28 9.54 -6.54
C VAL A 193 10.21 10.34 -5.62
N ILE A 194 11.32 9.73 -5.19
CA ILE A 194 12.31 10.35 -4.30
C ILE A 194 13.03 11.52 -4.98
N ASN A 195 13.46 11.33 -6.24
CA ASN A 195 14.21 12.35 -6.98
C ASN A 195 13.39 13.58 -7.36
N MET A 196 12.07 13.49 -7.38
CA MET A 196 11.19 14.65 -7.56
C MET A 196 11.19 15.61 -6.37
N GLY A 197 11.99 15.35 -5.33
CA GLY A 197 12.25 16.29 -4.24
C GLY A 197 11.21 16.28 -3.11
N LEU A 198 10.33 15.32 -3.11
CA LEU A 198 9.27 15.22 -2.10
C LEU A 198 9.77 14.70 -0.74
N LEU A 199 10.95 14.10 -0.68
CA LEU A 199 11.64 13.73 0.57
C LEU A 199 12.78 14.70 0.95
N LYS A 200 12.93 15.83 0.26
CA LYS A 200 13.86 16.88 0.68
C LYS A 200 13.20 17.68 1.81
N ASN A 201 13.57 17.36 3.02
CA ASN A 201 13.39 18.23 4.18
C ASN A 201 14.53 19.23 4.25
#